data_f1be59e0b46fec477c82eda919949898
#
_entry.id   f1be59e0b46fec477c82eda919949898
#
_cell.length_a   1.000
_cell.length_b   1.000
_cell.length_c   1.000
_cell.angle_alpha   90.00
_cell.angle_beta   90.00
_cell.angle_gamma   90.00
#
_symmetry.space_group_name_H-M   'P 1'
#
loop_
_entity.id
_entity.type
_entity.pdbx_description
1 polymer ?
#
loop_
_entity_poly.entity_id
_entity_poly.type
_entity_poly.pdbx_seq_one_letter_code
_entity_poly.pdbx_strand_id
1 'polypeptide(L)' 'VLLFPTAIGSEPHDPGLDTRRMWRRAMVGHAVSNVVPVLACNRIGTEEAGSPHAQTFYGTSFACDQRGDIVAELD' A
#
# COMPACT_ATOMS: atom_id res chain seq x y z
N VAL A 1 -5.08 -14.80 8.83
CA VAL A 1 -4.63 -13.81 7.83
C VAL A 1 -5.16 -12.43 8.19
N LEU A 2 -4.33 -11.42 8.01
CA LEU A 2 -4.75 -10.03 8.18
C LEU A 2 -5.05 -9.42 6.81
N LEU A 3 -6.16 -8.69 6.72
CA LEU A 3 -6.55 -7.99 5.51
C LEU A 3 -6.48 -6.49 5.76
N PHE A 4 -5.76 -5.77 4.88
CA PHE A 4 -5.62 -4.31 4.96
C PHE A 4 -6.14 -3.68 3.67
N PRO A 5 -7.41 -3.27 3.61
CA PRO A 5 -7.89 -2.44 2.52
C PRO A 5 -7.38 -1.00 2.71
N THR A 6 -6.72 -0.45 1.69
CA THR A 6 -6.11 0.88 1.79
C THR A 6 -6.38 1.74 0.56
N ALA A 7 -6.21 3.04 0.71
CA ALA A 7 -6.27 4.01 -0.37
C ALA A 7 -5.09 4.98 -0.18
N ILE A 8 -3.89 4.49 -0.47
CA ILE A 8 -2.62 5.20 -0.25
C ILE A 8 -2.05 5.63 -1.59
N GLY A 9 -1.61 6.86 -1.69
CA GLY A 9 -1.10 7.39 -2.94
C GLY A 9 -0.07 8.50 -2.75
N SER A 10 0.16 9.24 -3.83
CA SER A 10 1.09 10.36 -3.82
C SER A 10 0.60 11.49 -2.92
N GLU A 11 1.53 12.31 -2.47
CA GLU A 11 1.21 13.53 -1.74
C GLU A 11 1.15 14.70 -2.73
N PRO A 12 -0.05 15.26 -3.03
CA PRO A 12 -0.14 16.37 -3.97
C PRO A 12 0.64 17.61 -3.53
N HIS A 13 0.82 17.80 -2.23
CA HIS A 13 1.57 18.93 -1.67
C HIS A 13 3.07 18.68 -1.61
N ASP A 14 3.51 17.45 -1.85
CA ASP A 14 4.91 17.07 -1.85
C ASP A 14 5.16 16.01 -2.92
N PRO A 15 5.20 16.39 -4.20
CA PRO A 15 5.31 15.43 -5.30
C PRO A 15 6.62 14.63 -5.31
N GLY A 16 7.62 15.07 -4.55
CA GLY A 16 8.88 14.33 -4.42
C GLY A 16 8.82 13.21 -3.40
N LEU A 17 7.76 13.12 -2.60
CA LEU A 17 7.62 12.11 -1.56
C LEU A 17 6.99 10.85 -2.13
N ASP A 18 7.67 9.72 -1.96
CA ASP A 18 7.15 8.40 -2.33
C ASP A 18 7.10 7.53 -1.08
N THR A 19 5.87 7.20 -0.65
CA THR A 19 5.64 6.44 0.57
C THR A 19 5.40 4.95 0.33
N ARG A 20 5.46 4.47 -0.92
CA ARG A 20 5.15 3.07 -1.25
C ARG A 20 6.00 2.08 -0.47
N ARG A 21 7.30 2.32 -0.39
CA ARG A 21 8.22 1.43 0.33
C ARG A 21 7.92 1.39 1.82
N MET A 22 7.64 2.54 2.40
CA MET A 22 7.31 2.64 3.83
C MET A 22 6.00 1.91 4.13
N TRP A 23 4.98 2.11 3.30
CA TRP A 23 3.70 1.44 3.44
C TRP A 23 3.87 -0.07 3.37
N ARG A 24 4.59 -0.57 2.35
CA ARG A 24 4.83 -2.01 2.19
C ARG A 24 5.56 -2.59 3.40
N ARG A 25 6.59 -1.92 3.87
CA ARG A 25 7.34 -2.35 5.05
C ARG A 25 6.47 -2.43 6.29
N ALA A 26 5.58 -1.46 6.48
CA ALA A 26 4.65 -1.45 7.60
C ALA A 26 3.71 -2.65 7.53
N MET A 27 3.16 -2.94 6.35
CA MET A 27 2.26 -4.08 6.16
C MET A 27 2.98 -5.40 6.37
N VAL A 28 4.19 -5.56 5.82
CA VAL A 28 5.03 -6.75 6.02
C VAL A 28 5.38 -6.90 7.51
N GLY A 29 5.65 -5.79 8.20
CA GLY A 29 5.92 -5.79 9.63
C GLY A 29 4.78 -6.39 10.44
N HIS A 30 3.53 -6.15 10.06
CA HIS A 30 2.39 -6.77 10.72
C HIS A 30 2.38 -8.29 10.56
N ALA A 31 2.77 -8.79 9.39
CA ALA A 31 2.85 -10.24 9.16
C ALA A 31 3.90 -10.87 10.06
N VAL A 32 5.09 -10.29 10.12
CA VAL A 32 6.21 -10.81 10.90
C VAL A 32 5.93 -10.71 12.40
N SER A 33 5.43 -9.55 12.86
CA SER A 33 5.17 -9.31 14.29
C SER A 33 4.08 -10.22 14.85
N ASN A 34 3.09 -10.58 14.04
CA ASN A 34 1.96 -11.40 14.47
C ASN A 34 2.06 -12.85 14.00
N VAL A 35 3.08 -13.17 13.22
CA VAL A 35 3.31 -14.52 12.67
C VAL A 35 2.08 -15.00 11.87
N VAL A 36 1.55 -14.12 11.02
CA VAL A 36 0.37 -14.43 10.18
C VAL A 36 0.59 -13.86 8.77
N PRO A 37 0.01 -14.50 7.74
CA PRO A 37 0.01 -13.92 6.40
C PRO A 37 -0.78 -12.61 6.36
N VAL A 38 -0.36 -11.70 5.45
CA VAL A 38 -1.02 -10.42 5.25
C VAL A 38 -1.41 -10.28 3.77
N LEU A 39 -2.63 -9.83 3.53
CA LEU A 39 -3.09 -9.43 2.21
C LEU A 39 -3.41 -7.94 2.28
N ALA A 40 -2.63 -7.13 1.58
CA ALA A 40 -2.80 -5.69 1.54
C ALA A 40 -3.31 -5.28 0.16
N CYS A 41 -4.50 -4.70 0.12
CA CYS A 41 -5.15 -4.24 -1.11
C CYS A 41 -5.09 -2.72 -1.13
N ASN A 42 -4.59 -2.14 -2.21
CA ASN A 42 -4.53 -0.69 -2.36
C ASN A 42 -5.25 -0.25 -3.63
N ARG A 43 -5.89 0.90 -3.53
CA ARG A 43 -6.61 1.52 -4.64
C ARG A 43 -5.65 1.93 -5.75
N ILE A 44 -6.11 1.88 -7.00
CA ILE A 44 -5.39 2.42 -8.16
C ILE A 44 -6.16 3.62 -8.71
N GLY A 45 -5.51 4.38 -9.60
CA GLY A 45 -6.14 5.48 -10.32
C GLY A 45 -5.86 6.84 -9.71
N THR A 46 -6.46 7.85 -10.29
CA THR A 46 -6.31 9.24 -9.87
C THR A 46 -7.68 9.83 -9.56
N GLU A 47 -7.80 10.51 -8.42
CA GLU A 47 -9.02 11.19 -8.01
C GLU A 47 -8.77 12.69 -8.00
N GLU A 48 -9.60 13.44 -8.71
CA GLU A 48 -9.48 14.89 -8.81
C GLU A 48 -10.55 15.63 -8.00
N ALA A 49 -11.68 15.06 -7.77
CA ALA A 49 -12.77 15.45 -6.85
C ALA A 49 -12.90 16.96 -6.58
N GLY A 50 -12.78 17.82 -7.62
CA GLY A 50 -12.91 19.26 -7.47
C GLY A 50 -11.74 19.95 -6.78
N SER A 51 -10.70 19.23 -6.44
CA SER A 51 -9.50 19.78 -5.81
C SER A 51 -8.49 20.22 -6.87
N PRO A 52 -7.73 21.30 -6.63
CA PRO A 52 -6.60 21.63 -7.50
C PRO A 52 -5.45 20.63 -7.42
N HIS A 53 -5.51 19.71 -6.45
CA HIS A 53 -4.48 18.69 -6.22
C HIS A 53 -5.06 17.31 -6.46
N ALA A 54 -4.72 16.70 -7.60
CA ALA A 54 -5.13 15.34 -7.91
C ALA A 54 -4.38 14.35 -7.00
N GLN A 55 -5.12 13.37 -6.45
CA GLN A 55 -4.54 12.29 -5.65
C GLN A 55 -4.41 11.05 -6.52
N THR A 56 -3.18 10.58 -6.72
CA THR A 56 -2.90 9.33 -7.45
C THR A 56 -2.63 8.21 -6.45
N PHE A 57 -3.42 7.16 -6.54
CA PHE A 57 -3.25 5.97 -5.69
C PHE A 57 -2.35 4.99 -6.43
N TYR A 58 -1.30 4.52 -5.77
CA TYR A 58 -0.25 3.77 -6.47
C TYR A 58 -0.48 2.26 -6.54
N GLY A 59 -1.61 1.77 -6.06
CA GLY A 59 -1.91 0.34 -6.15
C GLY A 59 -0.87 -0.48 -5.41
N THR A 60 -0.14 -1.32 -6.12
CA THR A 60 0.90 -2.20 -5.59
C THR A 60 0.40 -3.13 -4.49
N SER A 61 -0.84 -3.60 -4.64
CA SER A 61 -1.42 -4.62 -3.75
C SER A 61 -0.53 -5.85 -3.71
N PHE A 62 -0.44 -6.47 -2.55
CA PHE A 62 0.42 -7.63 -2.40
C PHE A 62 -0.07 -8.57 -1.30
N ALA A 63 0.44 -9.78 -1.33
CA ALA A 63 0.29 -10.75 -0.26
C ALA A 63 1.68 -11.18 0.21
N CYS A 64 1.85 -11.33 1.51
CA CYS A 64 3.07 -11.90 2.07
C CYS A 64 2.74 -13.00 3.07
N ASP A 65 3.70 -13.88 3.30
CA ASP A 65 3.55 -14.95 4.30
C ASP A 65 3.96 -14.45 5.70
N GLN A 66 3.86 -15.33 6.67
CA GLN A 66 4.17 -14.99 8.06
C GLN A 66 5.66 -14.72 8.32
N ARG A 67 6.53 -14.98 7.34
CA ARG A 67 7.96 -14.64 7.41
C ARG A 67 8.26 -13.29 6.78
N GLY A 68 7.25 -12.67 6.16
CA GLY A 68 7.41 -11.40 5.46
C GLY A 68 7.81 -11.54 3.99
N ASP A 69 7.86 -12.77 3.46
CA ASP A 69 8.19 -12.97 2.05
C ASP A 69 6.99 -12.66 1.16
N ILE A 70 7.22 -11.90 0.12
CA ILE A 70 6.17 -11.54 -0.84
C ILE A 70 5.85 -12.76 -1.69
N VAL A 71 4.59 -13.19 -1.68
CA VAL A 71 4.14 -14.37 -2.42
C VAL A 71 3.30 -14.02 -3.64
N ALA A 72 2.74 -12.82 -3.68
CA ALA A 72 2.00 -12.32 -4.85
C ALA A 72 1.97 -10.80 -4.79
N GLU A 73 1.99 -10.14 -5.95
CA GLU A 73 1.85 -8.69 -6.01
C GLU A 73 1.21 -8.25 -7.33
N LEU A 74 0.50 -7.13 -7.28
CA LEU A 74 -0.14 -6.50 -8.44
C LEU A 74 0.47 -5.11 -8.67
N ASP A 75 0.35 -4.66 -9.89
CA ASP A 75 0.81 -3.31 -10.25
C ASP A 75 -0.07 -2.22 -9.64
#